data_4d947aae58f0e7e73450b50a5bfbd7a9
#
_entry.id   4d947aae58f0e7e73450b50a5bfbd7a9
#
_cell.length_a   1.000
_cell.length_b   1.000
_cell.length_c   1.000
_cell.angle_alpha   90.00
_cell.angle_beta   90.00
_cell.angle_gamma   90.00
#
_symmetry.space_group_name_H-M   'P 1'
#
loop_
_entity.id
_entity.type
_entity.pdbx_description
1 polymer ?
#
loop_
_entity_poly.entity_id
_entity_poly.type
_entity_poly.pdbx_seq_one_letter_code
_entity_poly.pdbx_strand_id
1 'polypeptide(L)'
;MAIKVGMVSLGCAKNQVDGEMLMANLKNAGFELCDDAALADVAIVNTCGFIDSAKQESIDEILELATLKKEGRIKKIVVTGCLAERYREEIHKELPEVDGVFGIGANADIAACIESAMNDFTESFPEKSKMPLCGERELSTPSYFAYIKIAEGCDNKCTYCAIPMIRGGYRSRTMESIEEEARGLVENGAKELILIAQDTTRYGIDLYGEYSLAKLMRRLCKIDGLKWLRVLYCYPDALTDELLETMAEEEKILKYIDLPLQHASARVLKRMNRTGDRESLTALMKKIREKIPGVTLRTTLITGFPGETEEEFTELAEFVKDIEFERLGCFAYSQEEGTPAALMPDQIDDEVKNHRAEIIMESQMSIMDRLGEKQVGRDITVLTEGFDRYAECWFGRSAMDAPDIDGKVFFSAETKPYYGEMVTVHVDEAIDGDLFGTRV
;
A
#
# COMPACT_ATOMS: atom_id res chain seq x y z
N MET A 1 -23.79 -22.56 -18.68
CA MET A 1 -23.17 -21.24 -18.86
C MET A 1 -22.06 -21.17 -17.84
N ALA A 2 -20.92 -20.58 -18.17
CA ALA A 2 -19.88 -20.33 -17.18
C ALA A 2 -20.41 -19.38 -16.11
N ILE A 3 -20.00 -19.58 -14.86
CA ILE A 3 -20.36 -18.70 -13.75
C ILE A 3 -19.56 -17.40 -13.92
N LYS A 4 -20.25 -16.26 -13.90
CA LYS A 4 -19.60 -14.94 -13.92
C LYS A 4 -19.17 -14.55 -12.51
N VAL A 5 -17.91 -14.14 -12.36
CA VAL A 5 -17.36 -13.66 -11.09
C VAL A 5 -16.79 -12.26 -11.27
N GLY A 6 -17.13 -11.37 -10.34
CA GLY A 6 -16.58 -10.03 -10.26
C GLY A 6 -16.04 -9.77 -8.86
N MET A 7 -15.04 -8.91 -8.73
CA MET A 7 -14.39 -8.65 -7.45
C MET A 7 -14.30 -7.15 -7.16
N VAL A 8 -14.67 -6.79 -5.94
CA VAL A 8 -14.28 -5.51 -5.33
C VAL A 8 -13.06 -5.77 -4.45
N SER A 9 -11.95 -5.11 -4.71
CA SER A 9 -10.72 -5.26 -3.93
C SER A 9 -10.45 -3.99 -3.13
N LEU A 10 -10.42 -4.11 -1.82
CA LEU A 10 -10.28 -3.01 -0.88
C LEU A 10 -8.92 -3.05 -0.16
N GLY A 11 -8.51 -1.91 0.37
CA GLY A 11 -7.35 -1.77 1.23
C GLY A 11 -6.05 -1.51 0.47
N CYS A 12 -4.99 -2.24 0.77
CA CYS A 12 -3.62 -1.91 0.35
C CYS A 12 -3.15 -2.68 -0.89
N ALA A 13 -2.06 -2.19 -1.51
CA ALA A 13 -1.44 -2.84 -2.68
C ALA A 13 -1.10 -4.34 -2.48
N LYS A 14 -0.81 -4.81 -1.25
CA LYS A 14 -0.60 -6.24 -0.99
C LYS A 14 -1.89 -7.05 -1.17
N ASN A 15 -3.01 -6.52 -0.68
CA ASN A 15 -4.32 -7.14 -0.84
C ASN A 15 -4.79 -7.11 -2.30
N GLN A 16 -4.44 -6.06 -3.03
CA GLN A 16 -4.68 -5.95 -4.47
C GLN A 16 -3.94 -7.05 -5.25
N VAL A 17 -2.64 -7.25 -5.01
CA VAL A 17 -1.87 -8.34 -5.65
C VAL A 17 -2.47 -9.71 -5.31
N ASP A 18 -2.95 -9.92 -4.10
CA ASP A 18 -3.62 -11.16 -3.71
C ASP A 18 -4.92 -11.37 -4.50
N GLY A 19 -5.71 -10.31 -4.67
CA GLY A 19 -6.93 -10.31 -5.47
C GLY A 19 -6.66 -10.61 -6.95
N GLU A 20 -5.62 -10.04 -7.54
CA GLU A 20 -5.22 -10.29 -8.94
C GLU A 20 -4.82 -11.76 -9.16
N MET A 21 -4.10 -12.38 -8.22
CA MET A 21 -3.79 -13.81 -8.26
C MET A 21 -5.06 -14.66 -8.10
N LEU A 22 -5.98 -14.24 -7.23
CA LEU A 22 -7.26 -14.91 -7.02
C LEU A 22 -8.09 -14.91 -8.31
N MET A 23 -8.19 -13.75 -8.99
CA MET A 23 -8.92 -13.64 -10.26
C MET A 23 -8.28 -14.50 -11.37
N ALA A 24 -6.96 -14.56 -11.45
CA ALA A 24 -6.27 -15.45 -12.39
C ALA A 24 -6.59 -16.94 -12.12
N ASN A 25 -6.61 -17.37 -10.86
CA ASN A 25 -6.98 -18.73 -10.47
C ASN A 25 -8.41 -19.06 -10.90
N LEU A 26 -9.35 -18.13 -10.74
CA LEU A 26 -10.73 -18.31 -11.17
C LEU A 26 -10.88 -18.42 -12.68
N LYS A 27 -10.18 -17.57 -13.43
CA LYS A 27 -10.13 -17.62 -14.89
C LYS A 27 -9.59 -18.95 -15.39
N ASN A 28 -8.49 -19.43 -14.81
CA ASN A 28 -7.88 -20.71 -15.13
C ASN A 28 -8.77 -21.92 -14.80
N ALA A 29 -9.65 -21.77 -13.79
CA ALA A 29 -10.67 -22.76 -13.43
C ALA A 29 -11.90 -22.73 -14.34
N GLY A 30 -12.00 -21.78 -15.27
CA GLY A 30 -13.08 -21.69 -16.25
C GLY A 30 -14.26 -20.77 -15.86
N PHE A 31 -14.09 -19.94 -14.85
CA PHE A 31 -15.03 -18.86 -14.54
C PHE A 31 -14.90 -17.72 -15.56
N GLU A 32 -16.01 -17.05 -15.86
CA GLU A 32 -16.01 -15.83 -16.69
C GLU A 32 -15.77 -14.61 -15.78
N LEU A 33 -14.70 -13.87 -16.04
CA LEU A 33 -14.40 -12.67 -15.26
C LEU A 33 -15.28 -11.50 -15.70
N CYS A 34 -15.74 -10.70 -14.72
CA CYS A 34 -16.54 -9.51 -14.93
C CYS A 34 -15.89 -8.32 -14.23
N ASP A 35 -15.74 -7.20 -14.93
CA ASP A 35 -15.09 -5.99 -14.39
C ASP A 35 -15.94 -5.30 -13.31
N ASP A 36 -17.26 -5.52 -13.33
CA ASP A 36 -18.21 -4.96 -12.36
C ASP A 36 -18.85 -6.10 -11.54
N ALA A 37 -18.52 -6.16 -10.27
CA ALA A 37 -19.07 -7.14 -9.34
C ALA A 37 -20.61 -7.09 -9.25
N ALA A 38 -21.22 -5.91 -9.49
CA ALA A 38 -22.67 -5.72 -9.51
C ALA A 38 -23.37 -6.40 -10.70
N LEU A 39 -22.62 -6.83 -11.72
CA LEU A 39 -23.11 -7.51 -12.92
C LEU A 39 -22.72 -9.00 -12.97
N ALA A 40 -22.08 -9.49 -11.93
CA ALA A 40 -21.61 -10.88 -11.83
C ALA A 40 -22.69 -11.82 -11.24
N ASP A 41 -22.53 -13.13 -11.45
CA ASP A 41 -23.30 -14.14 -10.71
C ASP A 41 -22.83 -14.25 -9.26
N VAL A 42 -21.50 -14.15 -9.05
CA VAL A 42 -20.84 -14.17 -7.75
C VAL A 42 -20.03 -12.89 -7.58
N ALA A 43 -20.37 -12.09 -6.60
CA ALA A 43 -19.61 -10.93 -6.18
C ALA A 43 -18.62 -11.34 -5.08
N ILE A 44 -17.34 -11.06 -5.29
CA ILE A 44 -16.27 -11.31 -4.33
C ILE A 44 -15.86 -9.99 -3.71
N VAL A 45 -15.84 -9.91 -2.38
CA VAL A 45 -15.26 -8.76 -1.66
C VAL A 45 -13.94 -9.19 -1.05
N ASN A 46 -12.84 -8.70 -1.61
CA ASN A 46 -11.50 -8.86 -1.07
C ASN A 46 -11.24 -7.74 -0.07
N THR A 47 -11.42 -8.02 1.20
CA THR A 47 -11.61 -7.07 2.28
C THR A 47 -10.32 -6.60 2.94
N CYS A 48 -10.35 -5.39 3.50
CA CYS A 48 -9.35 -4.88 4.42
C CYS A 48 -9.84 -5.02 5.88
N GLY A 49 -8.98 -5.45 6.78
CA GLY A 49 -9.29 -5.62 8.22
C GLY A 49 -8.21 -5.03 9.12
N PHE A 50 -7.49 -3.99 8.64
CA PHE A 50 -6.32 -3.46 9.33
C PHE A 50 -6.67 -2.39 10.37
N ILE A 51 -7.50 -1.41 10.03
CA ILE A 51 -7.96 -0.33 10.90
C ILE A 51 -9.48 -0.16 10.80
N ASP A 52 -10.10 0.48 11.77
CA ASP A 52 -11.57 0.59 11.86
C ASP A 52 -12.21 1.19 10.62
N SER A 53 -11.67 2.28 10.07
CA SER A 53 -12.20 2.89 8.85
C SER A 53 -12.20 1.94 7.65
N ALA A 54 -11.14 1.15 7.48
CA ALA A 54 -11.05 0.16 6.39
C ALA A 54 -11.95 -1.07 6.63
N LYS A 55 -12.21 -1.42 7.89
CA LYS A 55 -13.23 -2.44 8.25
C LYS A 55 -14.61 -1.95 7.88
N GLN A 56 -14.94 -0.69 8.23
CA GLN A 56 -16.23 -0.08 7.91
C GLN A 56 -16.46 -0.03 6.40
N GLU A 57 -15.48 0.43 5.62
CA GLU A 57 -15.52 0.41 4.15
C GLU A 57 -15.82 -0.99 3.61
N SER A 58 -15.17 -2.02 4.15
CA SER A 58 -15.41 -3.40 3.74
C SER A 58 -16.82 -3.90 4.09
N ILE A 59 -17.37 -3.49 5.23
CA ILE A 59 -18.73 -3.84 5.65
C ILE A 59 -19.76 -3.12 4.78
N ASP A 60 -19.56 -1.83 4.52
CA ASP A 60 -20.46 -1.02 3.69
C ASP A 60 -20.58 -1.59 2.28
N GLU A 61 -19.45 -2.00 1.67
CA GLU A 61 -19.43 -2.65 0.37
C GLU A 61 -20.18 -3.98 0.36
N ILE A 62 -20.01 -4.82 1.40
CA ILE A 62 -20.77 -6.07 1.54
C ILE A 62 -22.28 -5.80 1.62
N LEU A 63 -22.70 -4.76 2.36
CA LEU A 63 -24.12 -4.40 2.51
C LEU A 63 -24.71 -3.82 1.21
N GLU A 64 -23.92 -3.07 0.43
CA GLU A 64 -24.33 -2.61 -0.89
C GLU A 64 -24.60 -3.80 -1.83
N LEU A 65 -23.67 -4.75 -1.90
CA LEU A 65 -23.82 -5.98 -2.68
C LEU A 65 -24.99 -6.85 -2.15
N ALA A 66 -25.24 -6.87 -0.84
CA ALA A 66 -26.39 -7.57 -0.26
C ALA A 66 -27.72 -6.97 -0.75
N THR A 67 -27.77 -5.67 -0.97
CA THR A 67 -28.93 -5.01 -1.58
C THR A 67 -29.15 -5.48 -3.02
N LEU A 68 -28.09 -5.52 -3.82
CA LEU A 68 -28.15 -6.03 -5.20
C LEU A 68 -28.54 -7.52 -5.27
N LYS A 69 -28.10 -8.31 -4.29
CA LYS A 69 -28.52 -9.71 -4.16
C LYS A 69 -30.02 -9.84 -3.87
N LYS A 70 -30.56 -9.01 -2.96
CA LYS A 70 -32.03 -8.97 -2.69
C LYS A 70 -32.85 -8.57 -3.92
N GLU A 71 -32.30 -7.71 -4.77
CA GLU A 71 -32.91 -7.35 -6.06
C GLU A 71 -32.77 -8.42 -7.15
N GLY A 72 -32.02 -9.49 -6.88
CA GLY A 72 -31.79 -10.58 -7.82
C GLY A 72 -30.78 -10.26 -8.94
N ARG A 73 -30.00 -9.23 -8.80
CA ARG A 73 -28.95 -8.82 -9.74
C ARG A 73 -27.69 -9.68 -9.62
N ILE A 74 -27.32 -10.04 -8.41
CA ILE A 74 -26.26 -11.01 -8.13
C ILE A 74 -26.84 -12.20 -7.37
N LYS A 75 -26.20 -13.38 -7.49
CA LYS A 75 -26.70 -14.61 -6.88
C LYS A 75 -26.04 -14.91 -5.54
N LYS A 76 -24.73 -14.66 -5.44
CA LYS A 76 -23.91 -15.02 -4.31
C LYS A 76 -22.92 -13.92 -3.95
N ILE A 77 -22.64 -13.80 -2.65
CA ILE A 77 -21.62 -12.91 -2.10
C ILE A 77 -20.58 -13.77 -1.40
N VAL A 78 -19.33 -13.57 -1.76
CA VAL A 78 -18.18 -14.24 -1.15
C VAL A 78 -17.25 -13.19 -0.56
N VAL A 79 -16.84 -13.38 0.68
CA VAL A 79 -15.94 -12.48 1.41
C VAL A 79 -14.60 -13.17 1.63
N THR A 80 -13.52 -12.50 1.27
CA THR A 80 -12.13 -12.95 1.50
C THR A 80 -11.26 -11.79 1.96
N GLY A 81 -9.97 -12.02 2.17
CA GLY A 81 -9.01 -10.98 2.55
C GLY A 81 -8.82 -10.83 4.05
N CYS A 82 -8.32 -9.65 4.45
CA CYS A 82 -7.86 -9.42 5.82
C CYS A 82 -8.98 -9.39 6.86
N LEU A 83 -10.14 -8.83 6.53
CA LEU A 83 -11.31 -8.83 7.43
C LEU A 83 -11.83 -10.26 7.62
N ALA A 84 -12.00 -11.00 6.53
CA ALA A 84 -12.42 -12.39 6.58
C ALA A 84 -11.49 -13.25 7.45
N GLU A 85 -10.18 -13.07 7.31
CA GLU A 85 -9.18 -13.80 8.12
C GLU A 85 -9.26 -13.45 9.61
N ARG A 86 -9.59 -12.20 9.94
CA ARG A 86 -9.58 -11.69 11.31
C ARG A 86 -10.90 -11.94 12.06
N TYR A 87 -12.04 -11.83 11.37
CA TYR A 87 -13.39 -11.80 11.94
C TYR A 87 -14.31 -12.89 11.34
N ARG A 88 -13.77 -14.10 11.18
CA ARG A 88 -14.44 -15.21 10.49
C ARG A 88 -15.81 -15.56 11.07
N GLU A 89 -15.92 -15.66 12.40
CA GLU A 89 -17.17 -16.04 13.08
C GLU A 89 -18.18 -14.89 13.09
N GLU A 90 -17.68 -13.65 13.27
CA GLU A 90 -18.48 -12.44 13.30
C GLU A 90 -19.13 -12.15 11.95
N ILE A 91 -18.39 -12.32 10.84
CA ILE A 91 -18.91 -12.07 9.49
C ILE A 91 -20.11 -13.00 9.23
N HIS A 92 -19.99 -14.28 9.49
CA HIS A 92 -21.10 -15.22 9.29
C HIS A 92 -22.34 -14.86 10.14
N LYS A 93 -22.11 -14.45 11.38
CA LYS A 93 -23.19 -14.15 12.33
C LYS A 93 -23.87 -12.80 12.05
N GLU A 94 -23.09 -11.76 11.77
CA GLU A 94 -23.59 -10.39 11.65
C GLU A 94 -23.99 -10.02 10.20
N LEU A 95 -23.49 -10.77 9.19
CA LEU A 95 -23.76 -10.56 7.77
C LEU A 95 -24.33 -11.84 7.14
N PRO A 96 -25.57 -12.23 7.48
CA PRO A 96 -26.19 -13.48 7.02
C PRO A 96 -26.45 -13.52 5.50
N GLU A 97 -26.33 -12.40 4.79
CA GLU A 97 -26.42 -12.31 3.34
C GLU A 97 -25.20 -12.91 2.62
N VAL A 98 -24.08 -13.09 3.30
CA VAL A 98 -22.84 -13.65 2.76
C VAL A 98 -23.01 -15.17 2.59
N ASP A 99 -22.64 -15.69 1.42
CA ASP A 99 -22.73 -17.12 1.08
C ASP A 99 -21.43 -17.89 1.29
N GLY A 100 -20.29 -17.18 1.38
CA GLY A 100 -19.00 -17.81 1.64
C GLY A 100 -18.00 -16.86 2.31
N VAL A 101 -17.25 -17.38 3.30
CA VAL A 101 -16.20 -16.62 4.01
C VAL A 101 -14.89 -17.40 3.95
N PHE A 102 -13.87 -16.80 3.34
CA PHE A 102 -12.61 -17.47 3.07
C PHE A 102 -11.41 -16.69 3.62
N GLY A 103 -10.60 -17.35 4.44
CA GLY A 103 -9.35 -16.78 4.90
C GLY A 103 -8.30 -16.69 3.78
N ILE A 104 -7.26 -15.89 4.00
CA ILE A 104 -6.20 -15.67 3.01
C ILE A 104 -5.47 -16.96 2.57
N GLY A 105 -5.41 -17.96 3.44
CA GLY A 105 -4.84 -19.28 3.13
C GLY A 105 -5.65 -20.07 2.08
N ALA A 106 -6.92 -19.71 1.84
CA ALA A 106 -7.79 -20.36 0.86
C ALA A 106 -7.64 -19.82 -0.57
N ASN A 107 -6.86 -18.77 -0.78
CA ASN A 107 -6.74 -18.11 -2.09
C ASN A 107 -6.27 -19.07 -3.21
N ALA A 108 -5.49 -20.10 -2.89
CA ALA A 108 -5.07 -21.11 -3.87
C ALA A 108 -6.24 -22.00 -4.34
N ASP A 109 -7.22 -22.26 -3.46
CA ASP A 109 -8.32 -23.18 -3.68
C ASP A 109 -9.66 -22.44 -3.91
N ILE A 110 -9.61 -21.14 -4.21
CA ILE A 110 -10.77 -20.24 -4.27
C ILE A 110 -11.85 -20.74 -5.25
N ALA A 111 -11.47 -21.37 -6.35
CA ALA A 111 -12.40 -21.90 -7.33
C ALA A 111 -13.32 -22.96 -6.70
N ALA A 112 -12.74 -23.93 -6.00
CA ALA A 112 -13.51 -24.97 -5.29
C ALA A 112 -14.36 -24.38 -4.15
N CYS A 113 -13.85 -23.35 -3.48
CA CYS A 113 -14.57 -22.62 -2.44
C CYS A 113 -15.84 -21.95 -3.01
N ILE A 114 -15.74 -21.28 -4.15
CA ILE A 114 -16.88 -20.63 -4.82
C ILE A 114 -17.88 -21.67 -5.34
N GLU A 115 -17.42 -22.77 -5.96
CA GLU A 115 -18.31 -23.86 -6.40
C GLU A 115 -19.13 -24.43 -5.23
N SER A 116 -18.51 -24.56 -4.07
CA SER A 116 -19.22 -24.99 -2.85
C SER A 116 -20.24 -23.95 -2.38
N ALA A 117 -19.86 -22.67 -2.35
CA ALA A 117 -20.72 -21.55 -1.94
C ALA A 117 -21.92 -21.34 -2.87
N MET A 118 -21.88 -21.85 -4.12
CA MET A 118 -23.02 -21.82 -5.02
C MET A 118 -24.21 -22.65 -4.49
N ASN A 119 -23.95 -23.70 -3.72
CA ASN A 119 -24.99 -24.60 -3.20
C ASN A 119 -25.41 -24.19 -1.77
N ASP A 120 -24.46 -24.12 -0.85
CA ASP A 120 -24.70 -23.85 0.57
C ASP A 120 -23.66 -22.86 1.11
N PHE A 121 -23.95 -22.24 2.27
CA PHE A 121 -22.95 -21.44 2.98
C PHE A 121 -21.68 -22.27 3.19
N THR A 122 -20.55 -21.66 2.85
CA THR A 122 -19.25 -22.35 2.91
C THR A 122 -18.20 -21.45 3.56
N GLU A 123 -17.38 -22.02 4.43
CA GLU A 123 -16.22 -21.34 4.98
C GLU A 123 -14.95 -22.19 4.85
N SER A 124 -13.80 -21.54 4.69
CA SER A 124 -12.51 -22.22 4.63
C SER A 124 -11.40 -21.31 5.14
N PHE A 125 -10.68 -21.77 6.17
CA PHE A 125 -9.57 -21.04 6.82
C PHE A 125 -8.33 -21.93 6.95
N PRO A 126 -7.67 -22.29 5.84
CA PRO A 126 -6.40 -23.02 5.90
C PRO A 126 -5.32 -22.17 6.58
N GLU A 127 -4.23 -22.83 6.98
CA GLU A 127 -3.09 -22.12 7.56
C GLU A 127 -2.59 -21.01 6.62
N LYS A 128 -2.27 -19.84 7.19
CA LYS A 128 -1.76 -18.66 6.46
C LYS A 128 -0.47 -18.95 5.69
N SER A 129 0.32 -19.91 6.17
CA SER A 129 1.53 -20.39 5.49
C SER A 129 1.24 -20.98 4.10
N LYS A 130 -0.01 -21.41 3.83
CA LYS A 130 -0.47 -21.93 2.52
C LYS A 130 -0.80 -20.82 1.52
N MET A 131 -0.90 -19.56 1.95
CA MET A 131 -1.12 -18.46 1.04
C MET A 131 0.01 -18.39 0.00
N PRO A 132 -0.32 -18.45 -1.30
CA PRO A 132 0.69 -18.38 -2.35
C PRO A 132 1.38 -17.01 -2.35
N LEU A 133 2.70 -17.02 -2.50
CA LEU A 133 3.50 -15.78 -2.55
C LEU A 133 3.64 -15.24 -3.98
N CYS A 134 3.43 -16.08 -4.98
CA CYS A 134 3.50 -15.77 -6.41
C CYS A 134 2.53 -16.64 -7.20
N GLY A 135 2.20 -16.22 -8.40
CA GLY A 135 1.28 -16.89 -9.32
C GLY A 135 0.98 -16.01 -10.52
N GLU A 136 0.22 -16.54 -11.46
CA GLU A 136 -0.37 -15.72 -12.52
C GLU A 136 -1.28 -14.66 -11.93
N ARG A 137 -1.42 -13.52 -12.61
CA ARG A 137 -2.21 -12.38 -12.15
C ARG A 137 -3.07 -11.83 -13.28
N GLU A 138 -4.31 -11.50 -12.98
CA GLU A 138 -5.15 -10.62 -13.78
C GLU A 138 -4.98 -9.21 -13.20
N LEU A 139 -4.15 -8.37 -13.86
CA LEU A 139 -3.80 -7.05 -13.35
C LEU A 139 -5.03 -6.15 -13.26
N SER A 140 -5.22 -5.53 -12.11
CA SER A 140 -6.21 -4.48 -11.86
C SER A 140 -5.63 -3.08 -12.00
N THR A 141 -4.30 -2.96 -12.02
CA THR A 141 -3.61 -1.71 -12.33
C THR A 141 -3.57 -1.45 -13.85
N PRO A 142 -3.47 -0.18 -14.27
CA PRO A 142 -3.11 0.14 -15.65
C PRO A 142 -1.81 -0.54 -16.07
N SER A 143 -1.66 -0.87 -17.35
CA SER A 143 -0.54 -1.66 -17.88
C SER A 143 0.85 -1.01 -17.72
N TYR A 144 0.92 0.28 -17.44
CA TYR A 144 2.19 1.02 -17.35
C TYR A 144 2.87 0.98 -15.99
N PHE A 145 2.20 0.50 -14.92
CA PHE A 145 2.84 0.20 -13.64
C PHE A 145 2.28 -1.06 -13.00
N ALA A 146 3.06 -1.69 -12.13
CA ALA A 146 2.58 -2.84 -11.36
C ALA A 146 3.27 -2.93 -9.99
N TYR A 147 2.51 -3.43 -9.01
CA TYR A 147 3.07 -3.81 -7.72
C TYR A 147 3.68 -5.22 -7.81
N ILE A 148 4.82 -5.43 -7.14
CA ILE A 148 5.41 -6.75 -6.93
C ILE A 148 5.55 -7.01 -5.44
N LYS A 149 4.81 -7.99 -4.95
CA LYS A 149 4.91 -8.44 -3.57
C LYS A 149 6.16 -9.33 -3.41
N ILE A 150 7.18 -8.84 -2.68
CA ILE A 150 8.47 -9.53 -2.51
C ILE A 150 8.53 -10.40 -1.28
N ALA A 151 7.65 -10.16 -0.31
CA ALA A 151 7.50 -10.95 0.92
C ALA A 151 6.08 -10.84 1.47
N GLU A 152 5.72 -11.72 2.39
CA GLU A 152 4.43 -11.77 3.09
C GLU A 152 4.65 -11.92 4.59
N GLY A 153 3.74 -11.35 5.40
CA GLY A 153 3.81 -11.40 6.86
C GLY A 153 4.82 -10.43 7.47
N CYS A 154 4.88 -10.37 8.80
CA CYS A 154 5.76 -9.45 9.52
C CYS A 154 6.11 -9.97 10.91
N ASP A 155 7.40 -9.84 11.29
CA ASP A 155 7.93 -10.25 12.59
C ASP A 155 8.27 -9.07 13.52
N ASN A 156 7.99 -7.81 13.12
CA ASN A 156 8.37 -6.62 13.89
C ASN A 156 7.61 -6.46 15.22
N LYS A 157 6.44 -7.11 15.38
CA LYS A 157 5.65 -7.13 16.63
C LYS A 157 5.33 -5.74 17.20
N CYS A 158 5.09 -4.75 16.33
CA CYS A 158 4.61 -3.43 16.76
C CYS A 158 3.31 -3.60 17.56
N THR A 159 3.19 -2.96 18.72
CA THR A 159 2.11 -3.23 19.68
C THR A 159 0.72 -2.81 19.18
N TYR A 160 0.65 -1.90 18.21
CA TYR A 160 -0.59 -1.42 17.58
C TYR A 160 -1.02 -2.24 16.36
N CYS A 161 -0.20 -3.18 15.89
CA CYS A 161 -0.34 -3.75 14.56
C CYS A 161 -0.96 -5.15 14.58
N ALA A 162 -2.06 -5.33 13.86
CA ALA A 162 -2.76 -6.61 13.71
C ALA A 162 -2.14 -7.52 12.61
N ILE A 163 -1.18 -7.05 11.83
CA ILE A 163 -0.63 -7.80 10.68
C ILE A 163 -0.11 -9.19 11.05
N PRO A 164 0.66 -9.41 12.13
CA PRO A 164 1.11 -10.77 12.48
C PRO A 164 -0.05 -11.74 12.74
N MET A 165 -1.18 -11.24 13.27
CA MET A 165 -2.39 -12.04 13.49
C MET A 165 -3.12 -12.34 12.18
N ILE A 166 -3.08 -11.44 11.20
CA ILE A 166 -3.78 -11.58 9.92
C ILE A 166 -2.92 -12.35 8.91
N ARG A 167 -1.65 -11.94 8.72
CA ARG A 167 -0.77 -12.39 7.65
C ARG A 167 0.31 -13.40 8.07
N GLY A 168 0.46 -13.60 9.38
CA GLY A 168 1.45 -14.53 9.94
C GLY A 168 2.88 -14.00 9.92
N GLY A 169 3.85 -14.92 10.11
CA GLY A 169 5.28 -14.62 10.14
C GLY A 169 5.85 -14.25 8.77
N TYR A 170 7.01 -13.59 8.78
CA TYR A 170 7.68 -13.09 7.59
C TYR A 170 8.17 -14.22 6.67
N ARG A 171 7.87 -14.12 5.39
CA ARG A 171 8.26 -15.08 4.35
C ARG A 171 8.65 -14.36 3.07
N SER A 172 9.93 -14.38 2.69
CA SER A 172 10.43 -13.80 1.45
C SER A 172 10.17 -14.71 0.24
N ARG A 173 10.00 -14.11 -0.93
CA ARG A 173 10.07 -14.80 -2.22
C ARG A 173 11.52 -14.92 -2.69
N THR A 174 11.84 -15.90 -3.52
CA THR A 174 13.16 -16.01 -4.14
C THR A 174 13.39 -14.88 -5.16
N MET A 175 14.64 -14.45 -5.31
CA MET A 175 14.99 -13.41 -6.29
C MET A 175 14.62 -13.85 -7.72
N GLU A 176 14.75 -15.13 -8.04
CA GLU A 176 14.43 -15.72 -9.34
C GLU A 176 12.94 -15.55 -9.65
N SER A 177 12.07 -15.91 -8.70
CA SER A 177 10.63 -15.77 -8.86
C SER A 177 10.19 -14.31 -9.04
N ILE A 178 10.84 -13.39 -8.31
CA ILE A 178 10.53 -11.95 -8.42
C ILE A 178 11.01 -11.41 -9.78
N GLU A 179 12.21 -11.80 -10.22
CA GLU A 179 12.75 -11.36 -11.52
C GLU A 179 11.92 -11.89 -12.69
N GLU A 180 11.46 -13.15 -12.64
CA GLU A 180 10.61 -13.75 -13.67
C GLU A 180 9.30 -12.97 -13.81
N GLU A 181 8.61 -12.68 -12.69
CA GLU A 181 7.39 -11.86 -12.68
C GLU A 181 7.68 -10.45 -13.20
N ALA A 182 8.77 -9.81 -12.74
CA ALA A 182 9.15 -8.48 -13.17
C ALA A 182 9.39 -8.39 -14.68
N ARG A 183 10.05 -9.38 -15.28
CA ARG A 183 10.26 -9.46 -16.74
C ARG A 183 8.92 -9.56 -17.47
N GLY A 184 8.05 -10.45 -17.06
CA GLY A 184 6.72 -10.60 -17.66
C GLY A 184 5.90 -9.32 -17.58
N LEU A 185 5.91 -8.61 -16.45
CA LEU A 185 5.21 -7.33 -16.29
C LEU A 185 5.77 -6.24 -17.21
N VAL A 186 7.10 -6.14 -17.34
CA VAL A 186 7.74 -5.15 -18.23
C VAL A 186 7.50 -5.49 -19.71
N GLU A 187 7.54 -6.75 -20.09
CA GLU A 187 7.20 -7.21 -21.46
C GLU A 187 5.74 -6.87 -21.81
N ASN A 188 4.84 -6.91 -20.82
CA ASN A 188 3.44 -6.52 -20.98
C ASN A 188 3.19 -5.00 -20.86
N GLY A 189 4.24 -4.18 -20.74
CA GLY A 189 4.15 -2.72 -20.85
C GLY A 189 4.43 -1.92 -19.60
N ALA A 190 4.68 -2.56 -18.46
CA ALA A 190 4.99 -1.84 -17.22
C ALA A 190 6.28 -1.02 -17.36
N LYS A 191 6.18 0.26 -17.06
CA LYS A 191 7.31 1.20 -17.02
C LYS A 191 7.83 1.38 -15.60
N GLU A 192 6.93 1.30 -14.62
CA GLU A 192 7.24 1.36 -13.20
C GLU A 192 6.91 0.02 -12.54
N LEU A 193 7.86 -0.51 -11.75
CA LEU A 193 7.63 -1.61 -10.82
C LEU A 193 7.78 -1.10 -9.39
N ILE A 194 6.83 -1.48 -8.53
CA ILE A 194 6.76 -1.03 -7.14
C ILE A 194 6.89 -2.24 -6.23
N LEU A 195 8.01 -2.34 -5.53
CA LEU A 195 8.26 -3.44 -4.59
C LEU A 195 7.52 -3.17 -3.28
N ILE A 196 6.73 -4.15 -2.86
CA ILE A 196 5.91 -4.09 -1.66
C ILE A 196 6.06 -5.34 -0.78
N ALA A 197 5.97 -5.14 0.53
CA ALA A 197 5.79 -6.15 1.57
C ALA A 197 5.19 -5.45 2.80
N GLN A 198 5.05 -6.14 3.92
CA GLN A 198 4.77 -5.49 5.20
C GLN A 198 6.00 -4.80 5.78
N ASP A 199 7.19 -5.28 5.41
CA ASP A 199 8.49 -4.69 5.66
C ASP A 199 9.43 -5.11 4.52
N THR A 200 9.71 -4.22 3.58
CA THR A 200 10.55 -4.52 2.41
C THR A 200 12.03 -4.57 2.77
N THR A 201 12.45 -3.82 3.78
CA THR A 201 13.86 -3.75 4.18
C THR A 201 14.39 -5.06 4.77
N ARG A 202 13.50 -5.92 5.32
CA ARG A 202 13.87 -7.26 5.84
C ARG A 202 14.02 -8.32 4.77
N TYR A 203 13.76 -8.00 3.51
CA TYR A 203 13.79 -8.97 2.42
C TYR A 203 15.07 -9.81 2.42
N GLY A 204 14.87 -11.11 2.36
CA GLY A 204 15.92 -12.13 2.24
C GLY A 204 16.50 -12.64 3.56
N ILE A 205 16.20 -12.01 4.70
CA ILE A 205 16.79 -12.42 5.99
C ILE A 205 16.44 -13.89 6.35
N ASP A 206 15.22 -14.32 6.01
CA ASP A 206 14.70 -15.67 6.24
C ASP A 206 15.22 -16.70 5.21
N LEU A 207 15.47 -16.27 3.96
CA LEU A 207 15.93 -17.15 2.87
C LEU A 207 17.45 -17.22 2.76
N TYR A 208 18.13 -16.08 2.91
CA TYR A 208 19.55 -15.94 2.59
C TYR A 208 20.40 -15.64 3.83
N GLY A 209 19.77 -15.41 5.00
CA GLY A 209 20.46 -15.05 6.24
C GLY A 209 21.02 -13.62 6.27
N GLU A 210 20.67 -12.78 5.29
CA GLU A 210 21.14 -11.39 5.15
C GLU A 210 20.05 -10.49 4.55
N TYR A 211 20.13 -9.19 4.80
CA TYR A 211 19.30 -8.20 4.15
C TYR A 211 19.68 -8.12 2.66
N SER A 212 18.75 -8.52 1.79
CA SER A 212 19.05 -8.73 0.37
C SER A 212 18.29 -7.80 -0.57
N LEU A 213 17.59 -6.77 -0.05
CA LEU A 213 16.81 -5.85 -0.89
C LEU A 213 17.70 -5.12 -1.90
N ALA A 214 18.87 -4.64 -1.50
CA ALA A 214 19.83 -3.97 -2.39
C ALA A 214 20.24 -4.89 -3.57
N LYS A 215 20.52 -6.16 -3.29
CA LYS A 215 20.89 -7.15 -4.32
C LYS A 215 19.72 -7.42 -5.29
N LEU A 216 18.50 -7.54 -4.76
CA LEU A 216 17.31 -7.70 -5.57
C LEU A 216 17.09 -6.48 -6.48
N MET A 217 17.17 -5.27 -5.95
CA MET A 217 16.95 -4.04 -6.72
C MET A 217 17.97 -3.90 -7.85
N ARG A 218 19.28 -4.13 -7.60
CA ARG A 218 20.31 -4.14 -8.65
C ARG A 218 20.04 -5.19 -9.73
N ARG A 219 19.50 -6.35 -9.36
CA ARG A 219 19.13 -7.40 -10.30
C ARG A 219 17.97 -6.96 -11.20
N LEU A 220 16.94 -6.34 -10.63
CA LEU A 220 15.77 -5.84 -11.35
C LEU A 220 16.13 -4.66 -12.27
N CYS A 221 17.05 -3.78 -11.88
CA CYS A 221 17.53 -2.68 -12.72
C CYS A 221 18.13 -3.14 -14.06
N LYS A 222 18.56 -4.41 -14.17
CA LYS A 222 19.09 -4.99 -15.43
C LYS A 222 17.99 -5.38 -16.43
N ILE A 223 16.72 -5.29 -16.04
CA ILE A 223 15.60 -5.61 -16.95
C ILE A 223 15.48 -4.50 -17.97
N ASP A 224 15.58 -4.87 -19.25
CA ASP A 224 15.37 -3.96 -20.37
C ASP A 224 13.91 -3.52 -20.43
N GLY A 225 13.66 -2.25 -20.72
CA GLY A 225 12.31 -1.69 -20.77
C GLY A 225 11.81 -1.11 -19.44
N LEU A 226 12.29 -1.60 -18.29
CA LEU A 226 12.01 -0.99 -16.98
C LEU A 226 12.58 0.42 -16.93
N LYS A 227 11.75 1.39 -16.52
CA LYS A 227 12.15 2.80 -16.39
C LYS A 227 12.28 3.20 -14.93
N TRP A 228 11.33 2.83 -14.09
CA TRP A 228 11.25 3.17 -12.69
C TRP A 228 11.11 1.94 -11.80
N LEU A 229 11.90 1.90 -10.75
CA LEU A 229 11.82 0.92 -9.67
C LEU A 229 11.63 1.68 -8.37
N ARG A 230 10.46 1.50 -7.74
CA ARG A 230 10.11 2.10 -6.44
C ARG A 230 10.06 1.03 -5.37
N VAL A 231 10.36 1.42 -4.14
CA VAL A 231 10.18 0.58 -2.96
C VAL A 231 9.31 1.29 -1.93
N LEU A 232 8.32 0.60 -1.38
CA LEU A 232 7.46 1.11 -0.32
C LEU A 232 7.60 0.24 0.94
N TYR A 233 7.11 0.76 2.07
CA TYR A 233 7.06 0.06 3.36
C TYR A 233 8.45 -0.35 3.90
N CYS A 234 9.38 0.58 3.93
CA CYS A 234 10.68 0.41 4.58
C CYS A 234 10.57 0.51 6.11
N TYR A 235 11.50 -0.12 6.81
CA TYR A 235 11.58 -0.03 8.27
C TYR A 235 12.93 0.57 8.70
N PRO A 236 12.96 1.54 9.63
CA PRO A 236 14.18 2.29 9.95
C PRO A 236 15.38 1.44 10.35
N ASP A 237 15.14 0.40 11.17
CA ASP A 237 16.21 -0.42 11.77
C ASP A 237 16.95 -1.31 10.75
N ALA A 238 16.38 -1.51 9.56
CA ALA A 238 16.94 -2.37 8.52
C ALA A 238 17.41 -1.59 7.28
N LEU A 239 17.48 -0.26 7.34
CA LEU A 239 18.09 0.57 6.30
C LEU A 239 19.62 0.47 6.35
N THR A 240 20.17 -0.44 5.55
CA THR A 240 21.62 -0.64 5.46
C THR A 240 22.29 0.43 4.60
N ASP A 241 23.59 0.65 4.83
CA ASP A 241 24.39 1.55 3.97
C ASP A 241 24.42 1.06 2.51
N GLU A 242 24.50 -0.26 2.30
CA GLU A 242 24.45 -0.85 0.96
C GLU A 242 23.14 -0.52 0.25
N LEU A 243 21.99 -0.54 0.95
CA LEU A 243 20.70 -0.16 0.36
C LEU A 243 20.67 1.30 -0.05
N LEU A 244 21.13 2.22 0.82
CA LEU A 244 21.17 3.64 0.52
C LEU A 244 22.13 3.96 -0.64
N GLU A 245 23.29 3.31 -0.70
CA GLU A 245 24.26 3.45 -1.79
C GLU A 245 23.65 2.91 -3.11
N THR A 246 22.99 1.75 -3.06
CA THR A 246 22.30 1.21 -4.23
C THR A 246 21.22 2.16 -4.76
N MET A 247 20.42 2.75 -3.86
CA MET A 247 19.41 3.74 -4.25
C MET A 247 20.02 5.02 -4.80
N ALA A 248 21.21 5.42 -4.34
CA ALA A 248 21.92 6.58 -4.86
C ALA A 248 22.51 6.35 -6.25
N GLU A 249 23.08 5.16 -6.50
CA GLU A 249 23.86 4.84 -7.69
C GLU A 249 23.01 4.43 -8.90
N GLU A 250 21.94 3.64 -8.67
CA GLU A 250 21.13 3.07 -9.75
C GLU A 250 20.11 4.11 -10.27
N GLU A 251 20.19 4.45 -11.55
CA GLU A 251 19.33 5.47 -12.18
C GLU A 251 17.85 5.08 -12.24
N LYS A 252 17.54 3.78 -12.40
CA LYS A 252 16.17 3.29 -12.46
C LYS A 252 15.48 3.28 -11.11
N ILE A 253 16.25 3.29 -10.00
CA ILE A 253 15.68 3.34 -8.65
C ILE A 253 15.29 4.77 -8.34
N LEU A 254 14.02 4.97 -8.06
CA LEU A 254 13.52 6.28 -7.69
C LEU A 254 14.10 6.71 -6.34
N LYS A 255 14.51 7.96 -6.27
CA LYS A 255 15.00 8.58 -5.04
C LYS A 255 13.82 8.90 -4.12
N TYR A 256 13.12 7.85 -3.72
CA TYR A 256 11.92 7.89 -2.91
C TYR A 256 12.02 6.82 -1.83
N ILE A 257 11.87 7.21 -0.57
CA ILE A 257 11.92 6.30 0.58
C ILE A 257 10.66 6.49 1.41
N ASP A 258 9.80 5.47 1.41
CA ASP A 258 8.64 5.36 2.30
C ASP A 258 9.07 4.70 3.61
N LEU A 259 9.15 5.50 4.68
CA LEU A 259 9.72 5.12 5.96
C LEU A 259 8.77 5.48 7.11
N PRO A 260 7.76 4.64 7.42
CA PRO A 260 6.83 4.88 8.51
C PRO A 260 7.54 4.93 9.88
N LEU A 261 7.77 6.12 10.41
CA LEU A 261 8.43 6.34 11.72
C LEU A 261 7.47 6.16 12.89
N GLN A 262 6.20 6.46 12.68
CA GLN A 262 5.08 6.37 13.60
C GLN A 262 5.07 7.45 14.69
N HIS A 263 6.20 7.76 15.33
CA HIS A 263 6.35 8.80 16.34
C HIS A 263 7.81 9.27 16.44
N ALA A 264 8.09 10.33 17.23
CA ALA A 264 9.45 10.82 17.52
C ALA A 264 9.84 10.66 18.99
N SER A 265 8.87 10.61 19.95
CA SER A 265 9.19 10.43 21.36
C SER A 265 9.71 9.03 21.66
N ALA A 266 10.87 8.96 22.33
CA ALA A 266 11.49 7.71 22.78
C ALA A 266 10.55 6.83 23.60
N ARG A 267 9.75 7.43 24.51
CA ARG A 267 8.82 6.70 25.38
C ARG A 267 7.67 6.11 24.59
N VAL A 268 7.08 6.89 23.68
CA VAL A 268 5.98 6.41 22.81
C VAL A 268 6.46 5.32 21.89
N LEU A 269 7.60 5.50 21.21
CA LEU A 269 8.21 4.48 20.34
C LEU A 269 8.50 3.18 21.09
N LYS A 270 9.05 3.26 22.30
CA LYS A 270 9.25 2.07 23.14
C LYS A 270 7.94 1.35 23.48
N ARG A 271 6.86 2.08 23.78
CA ARG A 271 5.52 1.51 24.00
C ARG A 271 4.95 0.88 22.73
N MET A 272 5.25 1.44 21.56
CA MET A 272 4.92 0.89 20.25
C MET A 272 5.75 -0.36 19.87
N ASN A 273 6.72 -0.76 20.72
CA ASN A 273 7.75 -1.76 20.42
C ASN A 273 8.57 -1.37 19.18
N ARG A 274 8.96 -0.10 19.11
CA ARG A 274 9.84 0.46 18.08
C ARG A 274 11.08 1.06 18.72
N THR A 275 12.16 1.14 17.96
CA THR A 275 13.42 1.74 18.41
C THR A 275 13.51 3.18 17.94
N GLY A 276 14.37 3.96 18.60
CA GLY A 276 14.68 5.32 18.24
C GLY A 276 14.09 6.37 19.19
N ASP A 277 14.51 7.59 18.93
CA ASP A 277 14.09 8.83 19.55
C ASP A 277 14.26 9.98 18.54
N ARG A 278 13.84 11.20 18.90
CA ARG A 278 13.92 12.37 18.01
C ARG A 278 15.35 12.59 17.48
N GLU A 279 16.38 12.44 18.31
CA GLU A 279 17.77 12.69 17.92
C GLU A 279 18.27 11.66 16.91
N SER A 280 18.10 10.37 17.19
CA SER A 280 18.52 9.27 16.30
C SER A 280 17.74 9.26 14.98
N LEU A 281 16.44 9.56 15.00
CA LEU A 281 15.62 9.66 13.79
C LEU A 281 16.03 10.87 12.94
N THR A 282 16.31 12.03 13.57
CA THR A 282 16.85 13.22 12.87
C THR A 282 18.18 12.90 12.20
N ALA A 283 19.09 12.22 12.94
CA ALA A 283 20.38 11.80 12.39
C ALA A 283 20.21 10.83 11.20
N LEU A 284 19.24 9.92 11.27
CA LEU A 284 18.92 9.01 10.16
C LEU A 284 18.41 9.77 8.92
N MET A 285 17.47 10.72 9.08
CA MET A 285 16.96 11.52 7.97
C MET A 285 18.06 12.35 7.32
N LYS A 286 18.95 12.94 8.13
CA LYS A 286 20.13 13.68 7.63
C LYS A 286 21.06 12.76 6.83
N LYS A 287 21.38 11.58 7.36
CA LYS A 287 22.23 10.58 6.69
C LYS A 287 21.64 10.18 5.33
N ILE A 288 20.31 9.94 5.27
CA ILE A 288 19.64 9.58 4.02
C ILE A 288 19.78 10.70 2.99
N ARG A 289 19.50 11.95 3.37
CA ARG A 289 19.62 13.11 2.48
C ARG A 289 21.05 13.37 2.01
N GLU A 290 22.04 13.10 2.86
CA GLU A 290 23.47 13.19 2.50
C GLU A 290 23.88 12.12 1.49
N LYS A 291 23.40 10.88 1.67
CA LYS A 291 23.74 9.77 0.78
C LYS A 291 22.93 9.79 -0.55
N ILE A 292 21.71 10.30 -0.51
CA ILE A 292 20.81 10.35 -1.68
C ILE A 292 20.34 11.79 -1.89
N PRO A 293 21.13 12.63 -2.55
CA PRO A 293 20.72 14.01 -2.82
C PRO A 293 19.41 14.08 -3.63
N GLY A 294 18.47 14.92 -3.18
CA GLY A 294 17.17 15.07 -3.82
C GLY A 294 16.17 13.95 -3.52
N VAL A 295 16.43 13.13 -2.48
CA VAL A 295 15.51 12.10 -2.05
C VAL A 295 14.17 12.69 -1.59
N THR A 296 13.08 12.07 -2.00
CA THR A 296 11.76 12.27 -1.42
C THR A 296 11.60 11.35 -0.21
N LEU A 297 11.48 11.92 0.96
CA LEU A 297 11.20 11.20 2.20
C LEU A 297 9.69 11.20 2.46
N ARG A 298 9.12 10.01 2.47
CA ARG A 298 7.74 9.79 2.91
C ARG A 298 7.72 9.13 4.27
N THR A 299 6.86 9.59 5.16
CA THR A 299 6.65 8.97 6.45
C THR A 299 5.17 8.81 6.79
N THR A 300 4.89 7.95 7.75
CA THR A 300 3.58 7.80 8.38
C THR A 300 3.75 7.96 9.87
N LEU A 301 2.85 8.75 10.49
CA LEU A 301 2.83 9.02 11.92
C LEU A 301 1.49 8.60 12.52
N ILE A 302 1.51 8.30 13.83
CA ILE A 302 0.34 7.96 14.62
C ILE A 302 0.28 8.92 15.81
N THR A 303 -0.82 9.62 15.97
CA THR A 303 -1.11 10.49 17.12
C THR A 303 -2.09 9.82 18.09
N GLY A 304 -2.04 10.23 19.36
CA GLY A 304 -2.96 9.71 20.36
C GLY A 304 -2.73 8.25 20.73
N PHE A 305 -1.49 7.76 20.59
CA PHE A 305 -1.13 6.43 21.09
C PHE A 305 -1.34 6.36 22.61
N PRO A 306 -1.81 5.23 23.19
CA PRO A 306 -2.12 5.13 24.61
C PRO A 306 -1.05 5.73 25.51
N GLY A 307 -1.44 6.71 26.33
CA GLY A 307 -0.58 7.45 27.26
C GLY A 307 0.36 8.48 26.63
N GLU A 308 0.20 8.85 25.36
CA GLU A 308 0.92 9.98 24.73
C GLU A 308 0.55 11.28 25.47
N THR A 309 1.56 12.00 25.98
CA THR A 309 1.34 13.28 26.66
C THR A 309 1.32 14.46 25.68
N GLU A 310 0.92 15.64 26.17
CA GLU A 310 0.93 16.87 25.36
C GLU A 310 2.36 17.29 24.97
N GLU A 311 3.32 17.09 25.88
CA GLU A 311 4.72 17.37 25.61
C GLU A 311 5.29 16.46 24.50
N GLU A 312 4.89 15.17 24.50
CA GLU A 312 5.32 14.20 23.47
C GLU A 312 4.67 14.46 22.11
N PHE A 313 3.40 14.88 22.11
CA PHE A 313 2.76 15.37 20.89
C PHE A 313 3.44 16.64 20.36
N THR A 314 3.78 17.60 21.24
CA THR A 314 4.51 18.79 20.87
C THR A 314 5.88 18.44 20.28
N GLU A 315 6.60 17.48 20.90
CA GLU A 315 7.87 16.96 20.37
C GLU A 315 7.71 16.38 18.95
N LEU A 316 6.61 15.65 18.70
CA LEU A 316 6.30 15.11 17.37
C LEU A 316 6.04 16.22 16.36
N ALA A 317 5.24 17.23 16.72
CA ALA A 317 4.91 18.35 15.84
C ALA A 317 6.16 19.19 15.49
N GLU A 318 7.04 19.42 16.46
CA GLU A 318 8.33 20.08 16.21
C GLU A 318 9.25 19.23 15.31
N PHE A 319 9.30 17.91 15.54
CA PHE A 319 10.08 17.00 14.70
C PHE A 319 9.62 17.06 13.23
N VAL A 320 8.33 17.09 12.95
CA VAL A 320 7.80 17.24 11.58
C VAL A 320 8.27 18.55 10.94
N LYS A 321 8.22 19.67 11.70
CA LYS A 321 8.69 20.98 11.22
C LYS A 321 10.19 21.02 10.94
N ASP A 322 10.97 20.33 11.78
CA ASP A 322 12.44 20.32 11.66
C ASP A 322 12.90 19.45 10.48
N ILE A 323 12.24 18.32 10.25
CA ILE A 323 12.63 17.38 9.19
C ILE A 323 12.11 17.82 7.82
N GLU A 324 10.94 18.46 7.74
CA GLU A 324 10.33 18.86 6.47
C GLU A 324 10.20 17.66 5.50
N PHE A 325 9.37 16.68 5.86
CA PHE A 325 9.12 15.54 4.97
C PHE A 325 8.46 15.99 3.67
N GLU A 326 8.91 15.46 2.54
CA GLU A 326 8.32 15.72 1.23
C GLU A 326 6.91 15.14 1.13
N ARG A 327 6.68 14.00 1.78
CA ARG A 327 5.36 13.35 1.88
C ARG A 327 5.14 12.82 3.29
N LEU A 328 3.95 13.02 3.83
CA LEU A 328 3.59 12.56 5.19
C LEU A 328 2.11 12.24 5.27
N GLY A 329 1.77 11.10 5.88
CA GLY A 329 0.44 10.80 6.36
C GLY A 329 0.42 10.69 7.88
N CYS A 330 -0.57 11.30 8.53
CA CYS A 330 -0.76 11.19 9.97
C CYS A 330 -2.15 10.64 10.27
N PHE A 331 -2.20 9.64 11.14
CA PHE A 331 -3.44 8.96 11.52
C PHE A 331 -3.64 8.98 13.03
N ALA A 332 -4.88 9.15 13.45
CA ALA A 332 -5.25 8.89 14.84
C ALA A 332 -5.04 7.39 15.15
N TYR A 333 -4.55 7.07 16.34
CA TYR A 333 -4.41 5.69 16.79
C TYR A 333 -5.76 4.97 16.77
N SER A 334 -5.83 3.85 16.07
CA SER A 334 -6.98 2.93 16.05
C SER A 334 -6.76 1.81 17.07
N GLN A 335 -7.72 1.63 17.99
CA GLN A 335 -7.66 0.61 19.04
C GLN A 335 -8.07 -0.75 18.49
N GLU A 336 -7.11 -1.45 17.89
CA GLU A 336 -7.36 -2.71 17.19
C GLU A 336 -7.41 -3.91 18.15
N GLU A 337 -8.52 -4.62 18.15
CA GLU A 337 -8.75 -5.81 18.97
C GLU A 337 -7.64 -6.86 18.81
N GLY A 338 -7.27 -7.49 19.92
CA GLY A 338 -6.22 -8.50 19.93
C GLY A 338 -4.79 -7.95 19.90
N THR A 339 -4.60 -6.64 19.72
CA THR A 339 -3.28 -6.01 19.77
C THR A 339 -2.88 -5.66 21.21
N PRO A 340 -1.58 -5.71 21.57
CA PRO A 340 -1.13 -5.29 22.90
C PRO A 340 -1.51 -3.86 23.26
N ALA A 341 -1.48 -2.93 22.28
CA ALA A 341 -1.81 -1.53 22.51
C ALA A 341 -3.28 -1.30 22.86
N ALA A 342 -4.18 -2.15 22.37
CA ALA A 342 -5.62 -2.07 22.71
C ALA A 342 -5.88 -2.34 24.19
N LEU A 343 -5.00 -3.08 24.87
CA LEU A 343 -5.10 -3.43 26.29
C LEU A 343 -4.29 -2.48 27.20
N MET A 344 -3.58 -1.52 26.63
CA MET A 344 -2.82 -0.55 27.43
C MET A 344 -3.77 0.38 28.19
N PRO A 345 -3.42 0.77 29.43
CA PRO A 345 -4.11 1.83 30.14
C PRO A 345 -3.87 3.18 29.43
N ASP A 346 -4.58 4.19 29.88
CA ASP A 346 -4.43 5.58 29.41
C ASP A 346 -4.76 5.76 27.93
N GLN A 347 -5.81 5.09 27.44
CA GLN A 347 -6.39 5.33 26.13
C GLN A 347 -6.83 6.80 26.02
N ILE A 348 -6.55 7.40 24.89
CA ILE A 348 -6.85 8.81 24.61
C ILE A 348 -8.17 8.89 23.86
N ASP A 349 -8.98 9.89 24.18
CA ASP A 349 -10.27 10.13 23.53
C ASP A 349 -10.11 10.37 22.02
N ASP A 350 -11.04 9.87 21.23
CA ASP A 350 -10.99 9.94 19.76
C ASP A 350 -10.94 11.39 19.26
N GLU A 351 -11.65 12.31 19.92
CA GLU A 351 -11.61 13.74 19.57
C GLU A 351 -10.19 14.31 19.71
N VAL A 352 -9.49 13.97 20.78
CA VAL A 352 -8.10 14.43 20.99
C VAL A 352 -7.14 13.82 19.99
N LYS A 353 -7.26 12.51 19.71
CA LYS A 353 -6.40 11.83 18.73
C LYS A 353 -6.56 12.41 17.32
N ASN A 354 -7.80 12.62 16.89
CA ASN A 354 -8.12 13.17 15.58
C ASN A 354 -7.63 14.61 15.46
N HIS A 355 -7.89 15.45 16.48
CA HIS A 355 -7.40 16.83 16.49
C HIS A 355 -5.87 16.92 16.40
N ARG A 356 -5.14 16.04 17.09
CA ARG A 356 -3.68 15.96 16.98
C ARG A 356 -3.23 15.56 15.55
N ALA A 357 -3.93 14.63 14.93
CA ALA A 357 -3.63 14.25 13.54
C ALA A 357 -3.87 15.42 12.58
N GLU A 358 -4.96 16.16 12.74
CA GLU A 358 -5.28 17.35 11.94
C GLU A 358 -4.18 18.42 12.07
N ILE A 359 -3.70 18.73 13.28
CA ILE A 359 -2.61 19.69 13.50
C ILE A 359 -1.34 19.28 12.73
N ILE A 360 -0.98 17.99 12.75
CA ILE A 360 0.19 17.50 12.02
C ILE A 360 -0.04 17.66 10.52
N MET A 361 -1.23 17.30 10.01
CA MET A 361 -1.54 17.39 8.58
C MET A 361 -1.59 18.84 8.09
N GLU A 362 -2.15 19.78 8.86
CA GLU A 362 -2.11 21.21 8.53
C GLU A 362 -0.67 21.75 8.44
N SER A 363 0.19 21.34 9.40
CA SER A 363 1.60 21.69 9.37
C SER A 363 2.29 21.12 8.13
N GLN A 364 1.97 19.88 7.77
CA GLN A 364 2.53 19.20 6.60
C GLN A 364 2.08 19.85 5.29
N MET A 365 0.84 20.29 5.15
CA MET A 365 0.36 21.01 3.96
C MET A 365 1.24 22.25 3.70
N SER A 366 1.49 23.05 4.73
CA SER A 366 2.36 24.23 4.61
C SER A 366 3.81 23.87 4.23
N ILE A 367 4.31 22.71 4.67
CA ILE A 367 5.62 22.20 4.28
C ILE A 367 5.62 21.78 2.81
N MET A 368 4.60 21.04 2.37
CA MET A 368 4.45 20.56 1.00
C MET A 368 4.37 21.72 0.00
N ASP A 369 3.59 22.77 0.30
CA ASP A 369 3.50 23.98 -0.55
C ASP A 369 4.87 24.62 -0.73
N ARG A 370 5.60 24.85 0.36
CA ARG A 370 6.95 25.44 0.31
C ARG A 370 7.96 24.56 -0.43
N LEU A 371 7.85 23.22 -0.32
CA LEU A 371 8.70 22.28 -1.04
C LEU A 371 8.29 22.17 -2.52
N GLY A 372 6.99 22.28 -2.82
CA GLY A 372 6.44 22.35 -4.16
C GLY A 372 6.92 23.60 -4.91
N GLU A 373 6.92 24.77 -4.26
CA GLU A 373 7.46 26.01 -4.83
C GLU A 373 8.91 25.87 -5.32
N LYS A 374 9.72 25.03 -4.67
CA LYS A 374 11.09 24.74 -5.10
C LYS A 374 11.17 23.94 -6.41
N GLN A 375 10.07 23.35 -6.86
CA GLN A 375 9.99 22.64 -8.13
C GLN A 375 9.61 23.57 -9.28
N VAL A 376 9.03 24.72 -9.01
CA VAL A 376 8.64 25.70 -10.03
C VAL A 376 9.87 26.14 -10.84
N GLY A 377 9.71 26.19 -12.16
CA GLY A 377 10.78 26.48 -13.11
C GLY A 377 11.71 25.30 -13.43
N ARG A 378 11.40 24.08 -12.95
CA ARG A 378 12.17 22.87 -13.27
C ARG A 378 11.45 22.01 -14.31
N ASP A 379 12.25 21.29 -15.07
CA ASP A 379 11.77 20.24 -15.96
C ASP A 379 11.81 18.91 -15.21
N ILE A 380 10.67 18.24 -15.12
CA ILE A 380 10.55 16.95 -14.43
C ILE A 380 9.99 15.88 -15.37
N THR A 381 10.38 14.62 -15.14
CA THR A 381 9.82 13.49 -15.87
C THR A 381 8.52 13.05 -15.20
N VAL A 382 7.46 12.91 -16.01
CA VAL A 382 6.11 12.51 -15.58
C VAL A 382 5.69 11.24 -16.32
N LEU A 383 5.22 10.24 -15.62
CA LEU A 383 4.52 9.08 -16.17
C LEU A 383 3.04 9.47 -16.34
N THR A 384 2.61 9.60 -17.59
CA THR A 384 1.24 10.03 -17.92
C THR A 384 0.22 8.95 -17.53
N GLU A 385 -0.77 9.30 -16.72
CA GLU A 385 -1.77 8.37 -16.19
C GLU A 385 -3.18 8.61 -16.71
N GLY A 386 -3.52 9.85 -17.04
CA GLY A 386 -4.87 10.16 -17.44
C GLY A 386 -5.08 11.54 -18.02
N PHE A 387 -6.34 11.81 -18.37
CA PHE A 387 -6.82 13.11 -18.77
C PHE A 387 -8.02 13.50 -17.90
N ASP A 388 -7.90 14.58 -17.18
CA ASP A 388 -8.99 15.15 -16.42
C ASP A 388 -9.89 15.97 -17.34
N ARG A 389 -11.14 15.52 -17.50
CA ARG A 389 -12.11 16.17 -18.41
C ARG A 389 -12.67 17.47 -17.84
N TYR A 390 -12.63 17.66 -16.53
CA TYR A 390 -13.14 18.87 -15.89
C TYR A 390 -12.08 19.98 -15.88
N ALA A 391 -10.84 19.63 -15.58
CA ALA A 391 -9.70 20.54 -15.65
C ALA A 391 -9.14 20.69 -17.07
N GLU A 392 -9.60 19.90 -18.04
CA GLU A 392 -9.15 19.87 -19.44
C GLU A 392 -7.63 19.74 -19.58
N CYS A 393 -6.99 18.98 -18.70
CA CYS A 393 -5.55 18.78 -18.68
C CYS A 393 -5.16 17.31 -18.49
N TRP A 394 -3.94 16.98 -18.88
CA TRP A 394 -3.33 15.69 -18.61
C TRP A 394 -2.84 15.65 -17.17
N PHE A 395 -2.78 14.45 -16.61
CA PHE A 395 -2.15 14.23 -15.32
C PHE A 395 -1.32 12.97 -15.30
N GLY A 396 -0.39 12.92 -14.36
CA GLY A 396 0.44 11.77 -14.12
C GLY A 396 1.22 11.91 -12.82
N ARG A 397 2.21 11.06 -12.63
CA ARG A 397 3.07 11.08 -11.44
C ARG A 397 4.52 11.36 -11.82
N SER A 398 5.21 12.08 -10.95
CA SER A 398 6.64 12.23 -11.01
C SER A 398 7.37 11.12 -10.22
N ALA A 399 8.69 11.15 -10.22
CA ALA A 399 9.51 10.29 -9.37
C ALA A 399 9.24 10.48 -7.87
N MET A 400 8.68 11.65 -7.50
CA MET A 400 8.37 12.01 -6.11
C MET A 400 7.03 11.48 -5.60
N ASP A 401 6.24 10.82 -6.47
CA ASP A 401 4.85 10.50 -6.16
C ASP A 401 4.57 9.00 -6.35
N ALA A 402 4.16 8.32 -5.29
CA ALA A 402 3.67 6.95 -5.36
C ALA A 402 2.18 6.91 -5.75
N PRO A 403 1.71 5.86 -6.46
CA PRO A 403 0.32 5.77 -6.88
C PRO A 403 -0.64 5.84 -5.69
N ASP A 404 -1.75 6.57 -5.88
CA ASP A 404 -2.92 6.64 -5.00
C ASP A 404 -2.69 7.24 -3.60
N ILE A 405 -1.46 7.55 -3.21
CA ILE A 405 -1.13 8.04 -1.87
C ILE A 405 -0.43 9.39 -1.83
N ASP A 406 0.12 9.85 -2.95
CA ASP A 406 0.82 11.13 -3.05
C ASP A 406 0.15 12.05 -4.09
N GLY A 407 0.74 13.23 -4.31
CA GLY A 407 0.24 14.23 -5.26
C GLY A 407 0.35 13.81 -6.73
N LYS A 408 -0.16 14.67 -7.60
CA LYS A 408 -0.14 14.51 -9.05
C LYS A 408 0.56 15.67 -9.73
N VAL A 409 0.95 15.45 -10.98
CA VAL A 409 1.43 16.49 -11.87
C VAL A 409 0.38 16.68 -12.96
N PHE A 410 -0.25 17.83 -12.98
CA PHE A 410 -1.21 18.25 -14.01
C PHE A 410 -0.47 19.05 -15.08
N PHE A 411 -0.74 18.79 -16.36
CA PHE A 411 -0.03 19.49 -17.42
C PHE A 411 -0.84 19.66 -18.70
N SER A 412 -0.57 20.75 -19.40
CA SER A 412 -1.02 20.98 -20.77
C SER A 412 -0.05 20.34 -21.76
N ALA A 413 -0.55 19.92 -22.94
CA ALA A 413 0.26 19.37 -24.00
C ALA A 413 -0.33 19.70 -25.37
N GLU A 414 0.47 20.24 -26.29
CA GLU A 414 0.07 20.48 -27.68
C GLU A 414 -0.17 19.16 -28.45
N THR A 415 0.66 18.17 -28.18
CA THR A 415 0.54 16.82 -28.73
C THR A 415 0.01 15.88 -27.67
N LYS A 416 -1.11 15.22 -27.95
CA LYS A 416 -1.75 14.25 -27.05
C LYS A 416 -0.79 13.12 -26.68
N PRO A 417 -0.40 12.97 -25.39
CA PRO A 417 0.36 11.84 -24.94
C PRO A 417 -0.51 10.56 -24.89
N TYR A 418 0.12 9.40 -24.85
CA TYR A 418 -0.58 8.15 -24.55
C TYR A 418 -0.41 7.78 -23.05
N TYR A 419 -1.34 6.99 -22.53
CA TYR A 419 -1.27 6.52 -21.17
C TYR A 419 -0.02 5.62 -20.97
N GLY A 420 0.77 5.88 -19.93
CA GLY A 420 2.07 5.27 -19.71
C GLY A 420 3.23 5.91 -20.50
N GLU A 421 3.01 7.02 -21.20
CA GLU A 421 4.11 7.78 -21.79
C GLU A 421 4.89 8.53 -20.72
N MET A 422 6.23 8.44 -20.81
CA MET A 422 7.11 9.28 -20.00
C MET A 422 7.33 10.59 -20.74
N VAL A 423 6.84 11.68 -20.18
CA VAL A 423 6.95 13.03 -20.76
C VAL A 423 7.78 13.93 -19.87
N THR A 424 8.38 14.96 -20.45
CA THR A 424 9.00 16.05 -19.67
C THR A 424 7.98 17.18 -19.51
N VAL A 425 7.79 17.64 -18.27
CA VAL A 425 6.90 18.74 -17.92
C VAL A 425 7.71 19.85 -17.27
N HIS A 426 7.60 21.06 -17.81
CA HIS A 426 8.07 22.27 -17.15
C HIS A 426 7.06 22.64 -16.06
N VAL A 427 7.50 22.75 -14.81
CA VAL A 427 6.62 23.07 -13.68
C VAL A 427 6.42 24.59 -13.62
N ASP A 428 5.19 25.02 -13.77
CA ASP A 428 4.80 26.44 -13.74
C ASP A 428 4.29 26.88 -12.36
N GLU A 429 3.63 25.96 -11.62
CA GLU A 429 2.97 26.25 -10.34
C GLU A 429 2.92 25.00 -9.43
N ALA A 430 2.80 25.22 -8.12
CA ALA A 430 2.58 24.17 -7.12
C ALA A 430 1.45 24.61 -6.17
N ILE A 431 0.43 23.76 -5.98
CA ILE A 431 -0.75 24.05 -5.14
C ILE A 431 -1.20 22.77 -4.44
N ASP A 432 -1.42 22.86 -3.13
CA ASP A 432 -1.98 21.78 -2.32
C ASP A 432 -1.25 20.41 -2.46
N GLY A 433 0.07 20.45 -2.67
CA GLY A 433 0.90 19.27 -2.87
C GLY A 433 0.93 18.70 -4.29
N ASP A 434 0.14 19.24 -5.22
CA ASP A 434 0.16 18.94 -6.66
C ASP A 434 1.04 19.94 -7.43
N LEU A 435 1.54 19.52 -8.59
CA LEU A 435 2.32 20.34 -9.49
C LEU A 435 1.55 20.60 -10.77
N PHE A 436 1.68 21.80 -11.31
CA PHE A 436 1.03 22.22 -12.57
C PHE A 436 2.09 22.68 -13.55
N GLY A 437 1.92 22.35 -14.84
CA GLY A 437 2.93 22.71 -15.81
C GLY A 437 2.54 22.49 -17.26
N THR A 438 3.56 22.55 -18.11
CA THR A 438 3.42 22.41 -19.55
C THR A 438 4.40 21.37 -20.08
N ARG A 439 3.93 20.44 -20.91
CA ARG A 439 4.82 19.49 -21.61
C ARG A 439 5.77 20.23 -22.53
N VAL A 440 7.09 19.94 -22.42
CA VAL A 440 8.16 20.51 -23.26
C VAL A 440 8.78 19.47 -24.19
#